data_eb36dec8bda766c8263854ad52158657
#
_entry.id   eb36dec8bda766c8263854ad52158657
#
_cell.length_a   1.000
_cell.length_b   1.000
_cell.length_c   1.000
_cell.angle_alpha   90.00
_cell.angle_beta   90.00
_cell.angle_gamma   90.00
#
_symmetry.space_group_name_H-M   'P 1'
#
loop_
_entity.id
_entity.type
_entity.pdbx_description
1 polymer ?
#
loop_
_entity_poly.entity_id
_entity_poly.type
_entity_poly.pdbx_seq_one_letter_code
_entity_poly.pdbx_strand_id
1 'polypeptide(L)'
;MSALRNKKIMAKNILYYMEKHQKSRNEMCEALGVKYTTFTDWVKGNSYPRIDKIELMANYFGISKSDLVEEHVVAPRKGITINVLGRVAAGIPIDAVTDIIDTEEISLEMARTGEFFGLQIKGDSMEPKISDGDVVIVRQQNDAESGDIVIATINGDEATCKRIRKYRDGIELVSSNPCYEPMFFSNEEIENKPVRIIGRVVELRAKF
;
A
#
# COMPACT_ATOMS: atom_id res chain seq x y z
N MET A 1 15.98 -27.85 19.32
CA MET A 1 15.93 -26.36 19.08
C MET A 1 16.20 -25.66 20.40
N SER A 2 16.99 -24.58 20.38
CA SER A 2 17.43 -23.91 21.62
C SER A 2 16.25 -23.17 22.29
N ALA A 3 16.13 -23.31 23.62
CA ALA A 3 15.13 -22.58 24.45
C ALA A 3 15.13 -21.06 24.22
N LEU A 4 16.30 -20.51 23.85
CA LEU A 4 16.46 -19.10 23.53
C LEU A 4 15.73 -18.70 22.23
N ARG A 5 15.73 -19.59 21.21
CA ARG A 5 15.02 -19.37 19.94
C ARG A 5 13.50 -19.30 20.17
N ASN A 6 12.96 -20.21 20.99
CA ASN A 6 11.53 -20.26 21.28
C ASN A 6 11.04 -18.99 22.00
N LYS A 7 11.86 -18.42 22.91
CA LYS A 7 11.50 -17.16 23.60
C LYS A 7 11.41 -15.98 22.62
N LYS A 8 12.34 -15.89 21.66
CA LYS A 8 12.35 -14.83 20.65
C LYS A 8 11.17 -14.97 19.68
N ILE A 9 10.82 -16.19 19.28
CA ILE A 9 9.66 -16.47 18.44
C ILE A 9 8.39 -16.00 19.14
N MET A 10 8.19 -16.43 20.38
CA MET A 10 7.04 -16.03 21.20
C MET A 10 6.94 -14.51 21.35
N ALA A 11 8.05 -13.85 21.69
CA ALA A 11 8.08 -12.39 21.84
C ALA A 11 7.66 -11.67 20.55
N LYS A 12 8.16 -12.12 19.39
CA LYS A 12 7.80 -11.59 18.07
C LYS A 12 6.31 -11.78 17.77
N ASN A 13 5.78 -12.97 18.04
CA ASN A 13 4.38 -13.27 17.78
C ASN A 13 3.43 -12.48 18.69
N ILE A 14 3.75 -12.32 19.98
CA ILE A 14 2.97 -11.47 20.90
C ILE A 14 2.91 -10.03 20.37
N LEU A 15 4.06 -9.44 20.01
CA LEU A 15 4.11 -8.07 19.48
C LEU A 15 3.31 -7.92 18.18
N TYR A 16 3.40 -8.91 17.28
CA TYR A 16 2.63 -8.93 16.03
C TYR A 16 1.12 -8.91 16.28
N TYR A 17 0.61 -9.76 17.18
CA TYR A 17 -0.82 -9.80 17.48
C TYR A 17 -1.30 -8.57 18.26
N MET A 18 -0.47 -8.01 19.12
CA MET A 18 -0.77 -6.72 19.78
C MET A 18 -0.95 -5.60 18.76
N GLU A 19 -0.04 -5.48 17.80
CA GLU A 19 -0.12 -4.49 16.73
C GLU A 19 -1.35 -4.71 15.85
N LYS A 20 -1.57 -5.94 15.40
CA LYS A 20 -2.72 -6.32 14.57
C LYS A 20 -4.06 -5.99 15.21
N HIS A 21 -4.18 -6.14 16.53
CA HIS A 21 -5.39 -5.89 17.30
C HIS A 21 -5.38 -4.52 18.00
N GLN A 22 -4.38 -3.67 17.72
CA GLN A 22 -4.20 -2.33 18.30
C GLN A 22 -4.24 -2.32 19.84
N LYS A 23 -3.60 -3.32 20.48
CA LYS A 23 -3.60 -3.50 21.93
C LYS A 23 -2.32 -2.99 22.57
N SER A 24 -2.50 -2.20 23.63
CA SER A 24 -1.40 -1.73 24.48
C SER A 24 -0.93 -2.81 25.46
N ARG A 25 0.29 -2.65 26.00
CA ARG A 25 0.79 -3.54 27.05
C ARG A 25 -0.05 -3.51 28.33
N ASN A 26 -0.63 -2.36 28.68
CA ASN A 26 -1.48 -2.23 29.87
C ASN A 26 -2.76 -3.05 29.71
N GLU A 27 -3.44 -2.96 28.57
CA GLU A 27 -4.63 -3.76 28.27
C GLU A 27 -4.31 -5.27 28.31
N MET A 28 -3.16 -5.67 27.78
CA MET A 28 -2.73 -7.08 27.82
C MET A 28 -2.46 -7.54 29.24
N CYS A 29 -1.83 -6.73 30.09
CA CYS A 29 -1.58 -7.06 31.47
C CYS A 29 -2.87 -7.25 32.25
N GLU A 30 -3.85 -6.38 32.03
CA GLU A 30 -5.18 -6.46 32.65
C GLU A 30 -5.93 -7.72 32.19
N ALA A 31 -6.00 -7.96 30.87
CA ALA A 31 -6.70 -9.12 30.30
C ALA A 31 -6.11 -10.47 30.76
N LEU A 32 -4.78 -10.53 30.92
CA LEU A 32 -4.07 -11.75 31.33
C LEU A 32 -3.89 -11.89 32.84
N GLY A 33 -4.22 -10.85 33.63
CA GLY A 33 -4.00 -10.82 35.06
C GLY A 33 -2.52 -10.98 35.44
N VAL A 34 -1.62 -10.25 34.78
CA VAL A 34 -0.17 -10.32 35.00
C VAL A 34 0.44 -8.95 35.27
N LYS A 35 1.57 -8.92 35.99
CA LYS A 35 2.31 -7.68 36.22
C LYS A 35 2.95 -7.19 34.94
N TYR A 36 3.02 -5.87 34.78
CA TYR A 36 3.63 -5.21 33.63
C TYR A 36 5.10 -5.66 33.38
N THR A 37 5.88 -5.85 34.45
CA THR A 37 7.24 -6.37 34.36
C THR A 37 7.29 -7.75 33.76
N THR A 38 6.41 -8.67 34.21
CA THR A 38 6.32 -10.03 33.69
C THR A 38 5.96 -10.05 32.20
N PHE A 39 4.98 -9.26 31.79
CA PHE A 39 4.59 -9.14 30.40
C PHE A 39 5.71 -8.51 29.54
N THR A 40 6.41 -7.52 30.08
CA THR A 40 7.56 -6.89 29.43
C THR A 40 8.68 -7.90 29.18
N ASP A 41 8.94 -8.82 30.13
CA ASP A 41 9.93 -9.87 29.94
C ASP A 41 9.54 -10.86 28.85
N TRP A 42 8.25 -11.15 28.66
CA TRP A 42 7.77 -11.98 27.54
C TRP A 42 7.99 -11.28 26.19
N VAL A 43 7.60 -10.02 26.05
CA VAL A 43 7.74 -9.27 24.79
C VAL A 43 9.18 -8.90 24.45
N LYS A 44 10.10 -8.94 25.43
CA LYS A 44 11.55 -8.79 25.23
C LYS A 44 12.26 -10.14 24.95
N GLY A 45 11.55 -11.27 25.09
CA GLY A 45 12.14 -12.60 24.96
C GLY A 45 13.07 -13.00 26.12
N ASN A 46 12.97 -12.34 27.25
CA ASN A 46 13.75 -12.65 28.46
C ASN A 46 13.20 -13.91 29.15
N SER A 47 11.88 -14.05 29.19
CA SER A 47 11.19 -15.19 29.77
C SER A 47 10.11 -15.76 28.86
N TYR A 48 9.64 -16.96 29.16
CA TYR A 48 8.60 -17.66 28.41
C TYR A 48 7.33 -17.75 29.26
N PRO A 49 6.14 -17.40 28.72
CA PRO A 49 4.88 -17.56 29.46
C PRO A 49 4.59 -19.02 29.79
N ARG A 50 3.88 -19.28 30.89
CA ARG A 50 3.33 -20.61 31.18
C ARG A 50 2.18 -20.93 30.22
N ILE A 51 1.89 -22.23 30.08
CA ILE A 51 0.90 -22.72 29.12
C ILE A 51 -0.50 -22.12 29.32
N ASP A 52 -0.90 -21.90 30.57
CA ASP A 52 -2.16 -21.24 30.92
C ASP A 52 -2.24 -19.80 30.39
N LYS A 53 -1.13 -19.08 30.43
CA LYS A 53 -1.05 -17.69 29.89
C LYS A 53 -0.98 -17.66 28.37
N ILE A 54 -0.38 -18.66 27.75
CA ILE A 54 -0.39 -18.83 26.29
C ILE A 54 -1.83 -19.06 25.82
N GLU A 55 -2.57 -19.92 26.51
CA GLU A 55 -3.96 -20.19 26.18
C GLU A 55 -4.87 -18.97 26.36
N LEU A 56 -4.70 -18.21 27.44
CA LEU A 56 -5.43 -16.96 27.64
C LEU A 56 -5.12 -15.93 26.54
N MET A 57 -3.85 -15.78 26.13
CA MET A 57 -3.48 -14.89 25.02
C MET A 57 -4.08 -15.37 23.69
N ALA A 58 -4.02 -16.65 23.39
CA ALA A 58 -4.60 -17.22 22.18
C ALA A 58 -6.11 -16.95 22.11
N ASN A 59 -6.83 -17.19 23.20
CA ASN A 59 -8.26 -16.91 23.29
C ASN A 59 -8.56 -15.42 23.17
N TYR A 60 -7.74 -14.55 23.81
CA TYR A 60 -7.91 -13.10 23.75
C TYR A 60 -7.77 -12.55 22.32
N PHE A 61 -6.84 -13.08 21.55
CA PHE A 61 -6.63 -12.68 20.16
C PHE A 61 -7.49 -13.47 19.16
N GLY A 62 -8.23 -14.49 19.60
CA GLY A 62 -9.03 -15.36 18.71
C GLY A 62 -8.18 -16.21 17.77
N ILE A 63 -7.03 -16.71 18.23
CA ILE A 63 -6.05 -17.49 17.46
C ILE A 63 -5.75 -18.83 18.11
N SER A 64 -5.03 -19.71 17.41
CA SER A 64 -4.56 -20.99 17.99
C SER A 64 -3.32 -20.78 18.87
N LYS A 65 -3.05 -21.71 19.79
CA LYS A 65 -1.80 -21.69 20.59
C LYS A 65 -0.56 -21.84 19.72
N SER A 66 -0.63 -22.58 18.63
CA SER A 66 0.45 -22.72 17.64
C SER A 66 0.84 -21.38 17.02
N ASP A 67 -0.12 -20.49 16.82
CA ASP A 67 0.13 -19.15 16.30
C ASP A 67 0.99 -18.27 17.22
N LEU A 68 1.07 -18.59 18.50
CA LEU A 68 1.94 -17.89 19.44
C LEU A 68 3.32 -18.54 19.61
N VAL A 69 3.38 -19.90 19.53
CA VAL A 69 4.59 -20.64 19.91
C VAL A 69 5.45 -21.10 18.74
N GLU A 70 4.86 -21.23 17.55
CA GLU A 70 5.58 -21.61 16.35
C GLU A 70 6.16 -20.39 15.65
N GLU A 71 7.28 -20.60 14.98
CA GLU A 71 7.79 -19.58 14.10
C GLU A 71 6.75 -19.37 13.00
N HIS A 72 6.01 -18.27 13.10
CA HIS A 72 5.33 -17.80 11.91
C HIS A 72 6.46 -17.52 10.91
N VAL A 73 6.72 -18.51 10.07
CA VAL A 73 7.12 -18.19 8.73
C VAL A 73 5.95 -17.34 8.25
N VAL A 74 6.07 -16.02 8.35
CA VAL A 74 5.36 -15.15 7.43
C VAL A 74 5.89 -15.69 6.10
N ALA A 75 5.18 -16.67 5.55
CA ALA A 75 5.35 -17.05 4.17
C ALA A 75 5.33 -15.68 3.48
N PRO A 76 6.35 -15.30 2.72
CA PRO A 76 6.34 -14.01 2.06
C PRO A 76 4.93 -13.93 1.50
N ARG A 77 4.14 -12.97 1.98
CA ARG A 77 2.74 -12.88 1.56
C ARG A 77 2.90 -12.88 0.07
N LYS A 78 2.51 -13.98 -0.60
CA LYS A 78 2.67 -14.06 -2.05
C LYS A 78 1.88 -12.88 -2.53
N GLY A 79 2.58 -11.81 -2.82
CA GLY A 79 2.01 -10.66 -3.44
C GLY A 79 1.43 -11.10 -4.76
N ILE A 80 0.53 -10.34 -5.28
CA ILE A 80 0.10 -10.51 -6.66
C ILE A 80 1.08 -9.72 -7.51
N THR A 81 1.65 -10.40 -8.49
CA THR A 81 2.50 -9.74 -9.49
C THR A 81 1.61 -8.95 -10.44
N ILE A 82 1.92 -7.68 -10.62
CA ILE A 82 1.29 -6.79 -11.58
C ILE A 82 2.32 -6.35 -12.64
N ASN A 83 1.85 -6.07 -13.84
CA ASN A 83 2.70 -5.58 -14.92
C ASN A 83 3.07 -4.12 -14.69
N VAL A 84 4.32 -3.76 -15.02
CA VAL A 84 4.78 -2.38 -15.11
C VAL A 84 4.81 -1.99 -16.59
N LEU A 85 4.07 -0.94 -16.91
CA LEU A 85 3.92 -0.43 -18.27
C LEU A 85 4.91 0.71 -18.53
N GLY A 86 5.51 0.73 -19.71
CA GLY A 86 6.36 1.84 -20.16
C GLY A 86 5.54 3.01 -20.67
N ARG A 87 4.37 2.73 -21.24
CA ARG A 87 3.42 3.72 -21.78
C ARG A 87 1.99 3.23 -21.64
N VAL A 88 1.09 4.18 -21.48
CA VAL A 88 -0.35 3.96 -21.55
C VAL A 88 -0.91 4.93 -22.58
N ALA A 89 -1.49 4.40 -23.64
CA ALA A 89 -2.13 5.20 -24.69
C ALA A 89 -3.63 5.31 -24.44
N ALA A 90 -4.22 6.45 -24.80
CA ALA A 90 -5.65 6.64 -24.68
C ALA A 90 -6.43 5.68 -25.56
N GLY A 91 -7.57 5.19 -25.04
CA GLY A 91 -8.47 4.31 -25.80
C GLY A 91 -8.08 2.84 -25.82
N ILE A 92 -6.90 2.46 -25.31
CA ILE A 92 -6.49 1.07 -25.17
C ILE A 92 -6.77 0.63 -23.73
N PRO A 93 -7.58 -0.43 -23.51
CA PRO A 93 -7.75 -1.00 -22.18
C PRO A 93 -6.39 -1.41 -21.60
N ILE A 94 -6.18 -1.18 -20.29
CA ILE A 94 -4.90 -1.50 -19.64
C ILE A 94 -4.50 -2.96 -19.85
N ASP A 95 -5.45 -3.88 -19.85
CA ASP A 95 -5.21 -5.32 -20.09
C ASP A 95 -4.74 -5.63 -21.51
N ALA A 96 -4.97 -4.73 -22.45
CA ALA A 96 -4.53 -4.87 -23.84
C ALA A 96 -3.22 -4.14 -24.16
N VAL A 97 -2.61 -3.48 -23.15
CA VAL A 97 -1.31 -2.81 -23.32
C VAL A 97 -0.20 -3.85 -23.38
N THR A 98 0.55 -3.83 -24.46
CA THR A 98 1.65 -4.78 -24.72
C THR A 98 3.03 -4.26 -24.31
N ASP A 99 3.15 -2.97 -23.98
CA ASP A 99 4.40 -2.32 -23.55
C ASP A 99 4.73 -2.62 -22.09
N ILE A 100 4.88 -3.91 -21.76
CA ILE A 100 5.27 -4.37 -20.42
C ILE A 100 6.80 -4.34 -20.34
N ILE A 101 7.33 -3.54 -19.42
CA ILE A 101 8.78 -3.34 -19.26
C ILE A 101 9.35 -4.02 -18.00
N ASP A 102 8.51 -4.29 -17.00
CA ASP A 102 8.90 -4.89 -15.72
C ASP A 102 7.67 -5.46 -15.01
N THR A 103 7.86 -6.01 -13.82
CA THR A 103 6.78 -6.47 -12.94
C THR A 103 7.04 -6.02 -11.51
N GLU A 104 5.98 -5.70 -10.78
CA GLU A 104 6.02 -5.34 -9.36
C GLU A 104 5.09 -6.24 -8.55
N GLU A 105 5.40 -6.40 -7.27
CA GLU A 105 4.58 -7.20 -6.35
C GLU A 105 3.78 -6.30 -5.43
N ILE A 106 2.44 -6.46 -5.41
CA ILE A 106 1.54 -5.77 -4.48
C ILE A 106 0.99 -6.73 -3.44
N SER A 107 0.59 -6.23 -2.26
CA SER A 107 0.04 -7.07 -1.22
C SER A 107 -1.33 -7.66 -1.62
N LEU A 108 -1.66 -8.86 -1.09
CA LEU A 108 -2.99 -9.44 -1.28
C LEU A 108 -4.11 -8.53 -0.75
N GLU A 109 -3.84 -7.74 0.27
CA GLU A 109 -4.81 -6.79 0.82
C GLU A 109 -5.10 -5.68 -0.18
N MET A 110 -4.06 -5.13 -0.81
CA MET A 110 -4.20 -4.15 -1.88
C MET A 110 -4.96 -4.74 -3.07
N ALA A 111 -4.56 -5.90 -3.56
CA ALA A 111 -5.17 -6.56 -4.71
C ALA A 111 -6.68 -6.85 -4.55
N ARG A 112 -7.16 -7.03 -3.31
CA ARG A 112 -8.59 -7.20 -3.02
C ARG A 112 -9.41 -5.92 -3.17
N THR A 113 -8.78 -4.77 -3.22
CA THR A 113 -9.47 -3.46 -3.29
C THR A 113 -9.76 -3.01 -4.72
N GLY A 114 -9.23 -3.69 -5.73
CA GLY A 114 -9.42 -3.36 -7.14
C GLY A 114 -8.31 -3.92 -8.03
N GLU A 115 -8.27 -3.47 -9.26
CA GLU A 115 -7.26 -3.80 -10.24
C GLU A 115 -6.11 -2.78 -10.19
N PHE A 116 -4.89 -3.26 -10.42
CA PHE A 116 -3.68 -2.44 -10.31
C PHE A 116 -2.72 -2.71 -11.45
N PHE A 117 -1.96 -1.69 -11.81
CA PHE A 117 -0.82 -1.78 -12.71
C PHE A 117 0.30 -0.87 -12.22
N GLY A 118 1.53 -1.16 -12.60
CA GLY A 118 2.67 -0.27 -12.46
C GLY A 118 2.79 0.62 -13.70
N LEU A 119 3.25 1.85 -13.53
CA LEU A 119 3.59 2.74 -14.64
C LEU A 119 4.94 3.38 -14.37
N GLN A 120 5.87 3.27 -15.31
CA GLN A 120 7.13 3.99 -15.24
C GLN A 120 6.89 5.46 -15.62
N ILE A 121 7.32 6.36 -14.75
CA ILE A 121 7.21 7.79 -14.97
C ILE A 121 8.31 8.26 -15.92
N LYS A 122 7.93 9.15 -16.83
CA LYS A 122 8.84 9.83 -17.75
C LYS A 122 8.74 11.34 -17.56
N GLY A 123 9.89 11.98 -17.54
CA GLY A 123 10.00 13.42 -17.36
C GLY A 123 9.93 13.88 -15.89
N ASP A 124 10.07 15.15 -15.68
CA ASP A 124 10.31 15.81 -14.40
C ASP A 124 9.12 16.61 -13.85
N SER A 125 7.95 16.51 -14.49
CA SER A 125 6.77 17.33 -14.14
C SER A 125 6.23 17.05 -12.71
N MET A 126 6.58 15.92 -12.11
CA MET A 126 6.14 15.54 -10.77
C MET A 126 7.26 15.62 -9.71
N GLU A 127 8.43 16.12 -10.09
CA GLU A 127 9.52 16.38 -9.15
C GLU A 127 9.14 17.44 -8.09
N PRO A 128 9.76 17.38 -6.89
CA PRO A 128 10.79 16.42 -6.46
C PRO A 128 10.21 15.11 -5.86
N LYS A 129 8.90 14.90 -5.87
CA LYS A 129 8.27 13.74 -5.20
C LYS A 129 8.34 12.47 -6.01
N ILE A 130 8.22 12.58 -7.32
CA ILE A 130 8.26 11.47 -8.28
C ILE A 130 9.20 11.92 -9.38
N SER A 131 10.26 11.17 -9.58
CA SER A 131 11.32 11.47 -10.52
C SER A 131 11.21 10.64 -11.79
N ASP A 132 11.95 11.05 -12.83
CA ASP A 132 12.07 10.28 -14.06
C ASP A 132 12.62 8.87 -13.77
N GLY A 133 12.01 7.85 -14.36
CA GLY A 133 12.36 6.44 -14.16
C GLY A 133 11.73 5.76 -12.95
N ASP A 134 11.13 6.51 -12.03
CA ASP A 134 10.36 5.92 -10.91
C ASP A 134 9.17 5.11 -11.43
N VAL A 135 8.75 4.11 -10.66
CA VAL A 135 7.54 3.35 -10.93
C VAL A 135 6.46 3.73 -9.92
N VAL A 136 5.28 4.07 -10.39
CA VAL A 136 4.11 4.29 -9.54
C VAL A 136 3.16 3.10 -9.65
N ILE A 137 2.60 2.67 -8.52
CA ILE A 137 1.52 1.69 -8.49
C ILE A 137 0.19 2.45 -8.59
N VAL A 138 -0.59 2.08 -9.58
CA VAL A 138 -1.82 2.76 -9.96
C VAL A 138 -3.01 1.83 -9.74
N ARG A 139 -3.99 2.27 -8.95
CA ARG A 139 -5.30 1.61 -8.88
C ARG A 139 -6.14 2.06 -10.07
N GLN A 140 -6.61 1.12 -10.86
CA GLN A 140 -7.44 1.38 -12.02
C GLN A 140 -8.83 1.89 -11.57
N GLN A 141 -9.17 3.09 -11.97
CA GLN A 141 -10.45 3.72 -11.70
C GLN A 141 -10.62 4.95 -12.59
N ASN A 142 -11.87 5.32 -12.87
CA ASN A 142 -12.21 6.44 -13.77
C ASN A 142 -12.53 7.75 -13.04
N ASP A 143 -12.38 7.79 -11.72
CA ASP A 143 -12.58 8.96 -10.88
C ASP A 143 -11.54 9.03 -9.75
N ALA A 144 -11.34 10.23 -9.17
CA ALA A 144 -10.42 10.47 -8.07
C ALA A 144 -10.88 11.67 -7.23
N GLU A 145 -10.37 11.78 -6.00
CA GLU A 145 -10.68 12.91 -5.14
C GLU A 145 -9.71 14.07 -5.36
N SER A 146 -10.16 15.28 -5.00
CA SER A 146 -9.32 16.48 -5.08
C SER A 146 -8.07 16.34 -4.20
N GLY A 147 -6.89 16.47 -4.80
CA GLY A 147 -5.60 16.28 -4.13
C GLY A 147 -4.91 14.95 -4.45
N ASP A 148 -5.62 13.98 -5.02
CA ASP A 148 -5.02 12.73 -5.47
C ASP A 148 -4.01 12.95 -6.60
N ILE A 149 -3.03 12.05 -6.70
CA ILE A 149 -2.17 11.93 -7.88
C ILE A 149 -2.81 10.92 -8.80
N VAL A 150 -3.03 11.31 -10.05
CA VAL A 150 -3.75 10.51 -11.04
C VAL A 150 -2.92 10.30 -12.30
N ILE A 151 -3.21 9.22 -12.98
CA ILE A 151 -2.80 9.00 -14.36
C ILE A 151 -4.00 9.37 -15.22
N ALA A 152 -3.81 10.34 -16.11
CA ALA A 152 -4.87 10.84 -16.98
C ALA A 152 -4.39 10.95 -18.43
N THR A 153 -5.29 10.73 -19.39
CA THR A 153 -5.06 11.04 -20.80
C THR A 153 -5.78 12.30 -21.19
N ILE A 154 -5.18 13.07 -22.09
CA ILE A 154 -5.71 14.34 -22.58
C ILE A 154 -5.72 14.25 -24.11
N ASN A 155 -6.85 14.56 -24.76
CA ASN A 155 -7.04 14.58 -26.22
C ASN A 155 -6.66 13.29 -26.96
N GLY A 156 -6.63 12.16 -26.29
CA GLY A 156 -6.23 10.89 -26.92
C GLY A 156 -4.71 10.67 -26.97
N ASP A 157 -3.93 11.53 -26.32
CA ASP A 157 -2.49 11.41 -26.20
C ASP A 157 -2.05 10.38 -25.15
N GLU A 158 -0.72 10.26 -24.98
CA GLU A 158 -0.14 9.41 -23.93
C GLU A 158 -0.58 9.88 -22.53
N ALA A 159 -0.64 8.92 -21.61
CA ALA A 159 -1.01 9.19 -20.23
C ALA A 159 0.02 10.09 -19.52
N THR A 160 -0.47 11.01 -18.72
CA THR A 160 0.33 11.91 -17.89
C THR A 160 0.03 11.72 -16.41
N CYS A 161 1.05 11.90 -15.57
CA CYS A 161 0.91 11.87 -14.12
C CYS A 161 0.75 13.29 -13.59
N LYS A 162 -0.34 13.59 -12.88
CA LYS A 162 -0.64 14.93 -12.34
C LYS A 162 -1.41 14.82 -11.03
N ARG A 163 -1.41 15.89 -10.25
CA ARG A 163 -2.33 16.06 -9.12
C ARG A 163 -3.64 16.64 -9.63
N ILE A 164 -4.76 16.01 -9.30
CA ILE A 164 -6.08 16.53 -9.66
C ILE A 164 -6.59 17.49 -8.58
N ARG A 165 -7.22 18.57 -9.01
CA ARG A 165 -8.08 19.45 -8.22
C ARG A 165 -9.43 19.54 -8.90
N LYS A 166 -10.51 19.29 -8.15
CA LYS A 166 -11.88 19.37 -8.66
C LYS A 166 -12.52 20.67 -8.21
N TYR A 167 -13.17 21.31 -9.14
CA TYR A 167 -13.96 22.51 -8.95
C TYR A 167 -15.41 22.26 -9.40
N ARG A 168 -16.31 23.18 -9.11
CA ARG A 168 -17.71 23.08 -9.53
C ARG A 168 -17.85 23.14 -11.06
N ASP A 169 -16.98 23.86 -11.73
CA ASP A 169 -17.01 24.17 -13.16
C ASP A 169 -15.97 23.39 -13.98
N GLY A 170 -15.18 22.51 -13.34
CA GLY A 170 -14.19 21.70 -14.04
C GLY A 170 -13.17 21.02 -13.14
N ILE A 171 -12.09 20.59 -13.76
CA ILE A 171 -10.92 20.03 -13.08
C ILE A 171 -9.66 20.75 -13.48
N GLU A 172 -8.67 20.74 -12.59
CA GLU A 172 -7.33 21.23 -12.83
C GLU A 172 -6.33 20.09 -12.61
N LEU A 173 -5.45 19.87 -13.57
CA LEU A 173 -4.34 18.94 -13.48
C LEU A 173 -3.06 19.73 -13.20
N VAL A 174 -2.47 19.50 -12.02
CA VAL A 174 -1.34 20.28 -11.49
C VAL A 174 -0.10 19.41 -11.45
N SER A 175 1.00 19.91 -11.98
CA SER A 175 2.33 19.34 -11.82
C SER A 175 2.86 19.62 -10.41
N SER A 176 3.71 18.74 -9.86
CA SER A 176 4.43 19.05 -8.61
C SER A 176 5.60 19.98 -8.85
N ASN A 177 6.20 19.93 -10.04
CA ASN A 177 7.26 20.84 -10.46
C ASN A 177 6.65 22.19 -10.88
N PRO A 178 7.02 23.30 -10.21
CA PRO A 178 6.45 24.62 -10.46
C PRO A 178 6.82 25.23 -11.83
N CYS A 179 7.76 24.62 -12.57
CA CYS A 179 8.09 25.04 -13.93
C CYS A 179 6.98 24.70 -14.93
N TYR A 180 6.00 23.90 -14.55
CA TYR A 180 4.88 23.50 -15.40
C TYR A 180 3.60 24.19 -14.94
N GLU A 181 2.95 24.90 -15.85
CA GLU A 181 1.67 25.54 -15.57
C GLU A 181 0.55 24.51 -15.35
N PRO A 182 -0.39 24.78 -14.44
CA PRO A 182 -1.58 23.95 -14.27
C PRO A 182 -2.45 23.96 -15.54
N MET A 183 -3.07 22.83 -15.84
CA MET A 183 -4.00 22.67 -16.96
C MET A 183 -5.42 22.62 -16.42
N PHE A 184 -6.22 23.63 -16.71
CA PHE A 184 -7.65 23.64 -16.36
C PHE A 184 -8.49 23.13 -17.53
N PHE A 185 -9.50 22.33 -17.22
CA PHE A 185 -10.50 21.82 -18.15
C PHE A 185 -11.89 22.07 -17.57
N SER A 186 -12.70 22.84 -18.26
CA SER A 186 -14.11 23.05 -17.90
C SER A 186 -14.93 21.76 -18.09
N ASN A 187 -16.09 21.68 -17.45
CA ASN A 187 -17.00 20.54 -17.62
C ASN A 187 -17.35 20.30 -19.10
N GLU A 188 -17.54 21.36 -19.88
CA GLU A 188 -17.80 21.29 -21.32
C GLU A 188 -16.59 20.75 -22.10
N GLU A 189 -15.38 21.16 -21.73
CA GLU A 189 -14.16 20.63 -22.35
C GLU A 189 -13.89 19.16 -22.02
N ILE A 190 -14.23 18.72 -20.82
CA ILE A 190 -14.11 17.31 -20.42
C ILE A 190 -15.02 16.41 -21.26
N GLU A 191 -16.22 16.89 -21.63
CA GLU A 191 -17.14 16.16 -22.49
C GLU A 191 -16.68 16.14 -23.96
N ASN A 192 -16.15 17.25 -24.47
CA ASN A 192 -15.78 17.43 -25.87
C ASN A 192 -14.33 17.03 -26.18
N LYS A 193 -13.41 17.22 -25.25
CA LYS A 193 -12.02 16.79 -25.33
C LYS A 193 -11.84 15.65 -24.33
N PRO A 194 -11.58 14.41 -24.74
CA PRO A 194 -11.58 13.29 -23.83
C PRO A 194 -10.41 13.39 -22.82
N VAL A 195 -10.63 14.14 -21.74
CA VAL A 195 -9.81 14.04 -20.52
C VAL A 195 -10.34 12.87 -19.72
N ARG A 196 -9.55 11.81 -19.59
CA ARG A 196 -9.96 10.59 -18.87
C ARG A 196 -8.97 10.26 -17.78
N ILE A 197 -9.48 10.05 -16.57
CA ILE A 197 -8.70 9.45 -15.50
C ILE A 197 -8.63 7.94 -15.78
N ILE A 198 -7.40 7.40 -15.79
CA ILE A 198 -7.14 5.98 -15.95
C ILE A 198 -6.99 5.30 -14.61
N GLY A 199 -6.46 6.04 -13.63
CA GLY A 199 -6.30 5.52 -12.29
C GLY A 199 -5.68 6.51 -11.32
N ARG A 200 -5.69 6.10 -10.04
CA ARG A 200 -5.11 6.84 -8.93
C ARG A 200 -3.81 6.19 -8.49
N VAL A 201 -2.77 6.99 -8.34
CA VAL A 201 -1.49 6.56 -7.77
C VAL A 201 -1.68 6.27 -6.28
N VAL A 202 -1.27 5.09 -5.83
CA VAL A 202 -1.40 4.64 -4.44
C VAL A 202 -0.04 4.39 -3.77
N GLU A 203 0.99 4.05 -4.53
CA GLU A 203 2.35 3.87 -4.03
C GLU A 203 3.38 4.36 -5.04
N LEU A 204 4.56 4.73 -4.52
CA LEU A 204 5.76 5.06 -5.30
C LEU A 204 6.84 4.01 -5.04
N ARG A 205 7.45 3.51 -6.10
CA ARG A 205 8.59 2.60 -6.11
C ARG A 205 9.78 3.34 -6.70
N ALA A 206 10.50 4.08 -5.85
CA ALA A 206 11.72 4.76 -6.27
C ALA A 206 12.86 3.76 -6.46
N LYS A 207 13.64 3.90 -7.55
CA LYS A 207 14.88 3.15 -7.77
C LYS A 207 16.06 4.04 -7.38
N PHE A 208 16.97 3.50 -6.56
CA PHE A 208 18.22 4.16 -6.14
C PHE A 208 19.40 3.63 -6.93
#